data_2a220f6fc987d7e54a88dde7bf95000a
#
_entry.id   2a220f6fc987d7e54a88dde7bf95000a
#
_cell.length_a   1.000
_cell.length_b   1.000
_cell.length_c   1.000
_cell.angle_alpha   90.00
_cell.angle_beta   90.00
_cell.angle_gamma   90.00
#
_symmetry.space_group_name_H-M   'P 1'
#
loop_
_entity.id
_entity.type
_entity.pdbx_description
1 polymer ?
#
loop_
_entity_poly.entity_id
_entity_poly.type
_entity_poly.pdbx_seq_one_letter_code
_entity_poly.pdbx_strand_id
1 'polypeptide(L)'
;MGFNCGIVGLPNVVKSTLFNALTSTAAAEAANYPFCTIEPNKGRVAVPDERLLEISKLANSEKVIGAQLEFVDIAGLVKGASKGEGLGNQFLANIRETDAIIHVLRCFEDDNISHVEESIQPIRDIEIIETELLLSDLESINRQMLNLEKKARSGDKEIKKQLEVVKKIASKLEEGTPIRKYTDWDAQDEELLKNSNMLTSKPLVYVCNVEEESAAIGNALSKEVETYAKADGSGCVIVSAAIEAEISQLTYQEEKNEFLTTLGLEEAGLNKLIRAGYGLLNLITFFTAGPKEARAWTLPKDSTAPQGAGKIHSDFELSLIHISEPTRPL
;
A
#
# COMPACT_ATOMS: atom_id res chain seq x y z
N MET A 1 -14.37 -4.29 -4.96
CA MET A 1 -13.50 -3.84 -3.86
C MET A 1 -12.27 -3.21 -4.51
N GLY A 2 -11.88 -2.00 -4.11
CA GLY A 2 -10.64 -1.36 -4.52
C GLY A 2 -9.47 -1.91 -3.70
N PHE A 3 -8.25 -1.72 -4.18
CA PHE A 3 -7.03 -1.99 -3.42
C PHE A 3 -6.60 -0.71 -2.72
N ASN A 4 -6.22 -0.79 -1.45
CA ASN A 4 -5.87 0.39 -0.67
C ASN A 4 -4.54 0.26 0.08
N CYS A 5 -3.83 1.39 0.18
CA CYS A 5 -2.57 1.52 0.90
C CYS A 5 -2.74 2.50 2.06
N GLY A 6 -2.43 2.08 3.28
CA GLY A 6 -2.41 2.95 4.45
C GLY A 6 -1.10 3.71 4.55
N ILE A 7 -1.15 5.03 4.60
CA ILE A 7 0.03 5.86 4.82
C ILE A 7 0.20 6.04 6.33
N VAL A 8 1.30 5.54 6.86
CA VAL A 8 1.63 5.60 8.29
C VAL A 8 2.97 6.32 8.51
N GLY A 9 3.19 6.82 9.70
CA GLY A 9 4.44 7.46 10.11
C GLY A 9 4.28 8.12 11.46
N LEU A 10 5.40 8.45 12.10
CA LEU A 10 5.40 9.23 13.33
C LEU A 10 4.86 10.66 13.08
N PRO A 11 4.44 11.39 14.12
CA PRO A 11 4.12 12.80 13.97
C PRO A 11 5.29 13.59 13.37
N ASN A 12 4.97 14.64 12.60
CA ASN A 12 5.95 15.57 12.01
C ASN A 12 6.91 14.98 10.95
N VAL A 13 6.57 13.84 10.33
CA VAL A 13 7.26 13.32 9.14
C VAL A 13 6.74 13.93 7.83
N VAL A 14 5.85 14.94 7.92
CA VAL A 14 5.21 15.64 6.78
C VAL A 14 4.29 14.73 5.95
N LYS A 15 3.74 13.68 6.60
CA LYS A 15 2.85 12.70 5.99
C LYS A 15 1.61 13.31 5.33
N SER A 16 0.95 14.26 6.01
CA SER A 16 -0.28 14.89 5.48
C SER A 16 -0.01 15.79 4.28
N THR A 17 1.20 16.41 4.17
CA THR A 17 1.58 17.15 2.97
C THR A 17 1.72 16.22 1.77
N LEU A 18 2.37 15.06 1.97
CA LEU A 18 2.49 14.04 0.93
C LEU A 18 1.11 13.51 0.49
N PHE A 19 0.22 13.24 1.45
CA PHE A 19 -1.15 12.82 1.16
C PHE A 19 -1.94 13.90 0.43
N ASN A 20 -1.82 15.16 0.84
CA ASN A 20 -2.47 16.28 0.17
C ASN A 20 -1.97 16.48 -1.27
N ALA A 21 -0.67 16.34 -1.50
CA ALA A 21 -0.10 16.37 -2.85
C ALA A 21 -0.64 15.23 -3.74
N LEU A 22 -0.73 14.01 -3.21
CA LEU A 22 -1.35 12.86 -3.87
C LEU A 22 -2.81 13.16 -4.26
N THR A 23 -3.60 13.67 -3.31
CA THR A 23 -5.04 13.92 -3.52
C THR A 23 -5.30 15.14 -4.38
N SER A 24 -4.46 16.17 -4.33
CA SER A 24 -4.56 17.37 -5.19
C SER A 24 -4.29 17.00 -6.65
N THR A 25 -3.28 16.17 -6.91
CA THR A 25 -3.00 15.63 -8.25
C THR A 25 -4.20 14.82 -8.76
N ALA A 26 -4.77 13.95 -7.92
CA ALA A 26 -5.96 13.18 -8.25
C ALA A 26 -7.18 14.08 -8.51
N ALA A 27 -7.38 15.15 -7.76
CA ALA A 27 -8.50 16.08 -7.96
C ALA A 27 -8.36 16.89 -9.27
N ALA A 28 -7.14 17.28 -9.64
CA ALA A 28 -6.87 17.93 -10.92
C ALA A 28 -7.11 16.98 -12.12
N GLU A 29 -6.74 15.72 -11.98
CA GLU A 29 -7.05 14.68 -12.97
C GLU A 29 -8.55 14.33 -12.99
N ALA A 30 -9.22 14.34 -11.83
CA ALA A 30 -10.64 14.04 -11.68
C ALA A 30 -11.57 15.05 -12.33
N ALA A 31 -11.13 16.29 -12.56
CA ALA A 31 -11.88 17.27 -13.36
C ALA A 31 -12.15 16.72 -14.79
N ASN A 32 -11.35 15.75 -15.24
CA ASN A 32 -11.52 15.02 -16.50
C ASN A 32 -12.25 13.66 -16.33
N TYR A 33 -12.55 13.21 -15.09
CA TYR A 33 -13.16 11.91 -14.80
C TYR A 33 -14.34 12.02 -13.84
N PRO A 34 -15.57 11.66 -14.25
CA PRO A 34 -16.71 11.56 -13.34
C PRO A 34 -16.49 10.38 -12.38
N PHE A 35 -16.73 10.59 -11.07
CA PHE A 35 -16.72 9.62 -9.96
C PHE A 35 -15.51 9.62 -9.00
N CYS A 36 -14.73 10.69 -8.90
CA CYS A 36 -13.81 10.84 -7.77
C CYS A 36 -14.55 11.38 -6.56
N THR A 37 -14.87 10.52 -5.61
CA THR A 37 -15.37 10.92 -4.29
C THR A 37 -14.17 11.18 -3.40
N ILE A 38 -13.98 12.39 -2.91
CA ILE A 38 -12.96 12.72 -1.90
C ILE A 38 -13.65 12.49 -0.55
N GLU A 39 -13.33 11.36 0.09
CA GLU A 39 -13.67 11.16 1.49
C GLU A 39 -12.55 11.75 2.36
N PRO A 40 -12.86 12.29 3.56
CA PRO A 40 -11.81 12.71 4.48
C PRO A 40 -10.82 11.56 4.72
N ASN A 41 -9.53 11.83 4.56
CA ASN A 41 -8.43 10.88 4.73
C ASN A 41 -8.36 9.70 3.72
N LYS A 42 -9.14 9.74 2.63
CA LYS A 42 -9.06 8.76 1.53
C LYS A 42 -8.93 9.47 0.20
N GLY A 43 -7.97 9.05 -0.60
CA GLY A 43 -7.72 9.59 -1.93
C GLY A 43 -7.53 8.47 -2.96
N ARG A 44 -8.22 8.58 -4.11
CA ARG A 44 -8.03 7.67 -5.24
C ARG A 44 -7.19 8.36 -6.29
N VAL A 45 -6.12 7.70 -6.69
CA VAL A 45 -5.12 8.24 -7.60
C VAL A 45 -5.00 7.31 -8.80
N ALA A 46 -4.91 7.89 -9.99
CA ALA A 46 -4.65 7.10 -11.19
C ALA A 46 -3.22 6.55 -11.18
N VAL A 47 -3.07 5.30 -11.59
CA VAL A 47 -1.75 4.67 -11.76
C VAL A 47 -1.19 5.09 -13.10
N PRO A 48 -0.03 5.79 -13.14
CA PRO A 48 0.59 6.22 -14.40
C PRO A 48 0.99 4.99 -15.24
N ASP A 49 0.49 4.94 -16.48
CA ASP A 49 0.80 3.85 -17.42
C ASP A 49 0.81 4.39 -18.87
N GLU A 50 2.00 4.52 -19.43
CA GLU A 50 2.21 5.02 -20.79
C GLU A 50 1.55 4.13 -21.86
N ARG A 51 1.47 2.82 -21.61
CA ARG A 51 0.84 1.88 -22.54
C ARG A 51 -0.64 2.20 -22.79
N LEU A 52 -1.34 2.69 -21.74
CA LEU A 52 -2.74 3.11 -21.87
C LEU A 52 -2.88 4.31 -22.81
N LEU A 53 -1.95 5.26 -22.72
CA LEU A 53 -1.95 6.45 -23.61
C LEU A 53 -1.70 6.05 -25.06
N GLU A 54 -0.76 5.14 -25.30
CA GLU A 54 -0.48 4.63 -26.65
C GLU A 54 -1.66 3.86 -27.23
N ILE A 55 -2.26 2.97 -26.44
CA ILE A 55 -3.45 2.21 -26.84
C ILE A 55 -4.62 3.15 -27.16
N SER A 56 -4.81 4.20 -26.36
CA SER A 56 -5.89 5.17 -26.58
C SER A 56 -5.73 5.93 -27.89
N LYS A 57 -4.49 6.30 -28.25
CA LYS A 57 -4.17 6.94 -29.54
C LYS A 57 -4.47 6.02 -30.71
N LEU A 58 -4.05 4.74 -30.61
CA LEU A 58 -4.30 3.74 -31.66
C LEU A 58 -5.81 3.47 -31.87
N ALA A 59 -6.59 3.45 -30.79
CA ALA A 59 -8.02 3.22 -30.83
C ALA A 59 -8.84 4.50 -31.11
N ASN A 60 -8.20 5.66 -31.20
CA ASN A 60 -8.84 6.99 -31.27
C ASN A 60 -9.91 7.17 -30.17
N SER A 61 -9.58 6.81 -28.93
CA SER A 61 -10.51 6.82 -27.83
C SER A 61 -10.82 8.25 -27.36
N GLU A 62 -12.10 8.56 -27.15
CA GLU A 62 -12.54 9.86 -26.64
C GLU A 62 -12.17 10.06 -25.17
N LYS A 63 -12.10 8.96 -24.39
CA LYS A 63 -11.81 8.98 -22.97
C LYS A 63 -10.71 7.98 -22.64
N VAL A 64 -9.84 8.35 -21.69
CA VAL A 64 -8.77 7.50 -21.15
C VAL A 64 -9.00 7.33 -19.66
N ILE A 65 -9.19 6.10 -19.18
CA ILE A 65 -9.47 5.80 -17.77
C ILE A 65 -8.36 4.92 -17.23
N GLY A 66 -7.51 5.47 -16.34
CA GLY A 66 -6.42 4.78 -15.68
C GLY A 66 -6.91 3.78 -14.61
N ALA A 67 -6.06 2.81 -14.29
CA ALA A 67 -6.22 2.01 -13.09
C ALA A 67 -6.12 2.93 -11.86
N GLN A 68 -6.82 2.60 -10.78
CA GLN A 68 -6.85 3.43 -9.58
C GLN A 68 -6.33 2.67 -8.38
N LEU A 69 -5.56 3.37 -7.53
CA LEU A 69 -5.13 2.93 -6.22
C LEU A 69 -5.67 3.90 -5.17
N GLU A 70 -6.21 3.37 -4.08
CA GLU A 70 -6.71 4.18 -2.98
C GLU A 70 -5.61 4.33 -1.92
N PHE A 71 -5.38 5.55 -1.48
CA PHE A 71 -4.50 5.87 -0.34
C PHE A 71 -5.36 6.33 0.83
N VAL A 72 -5.00 5.87 2.03
CA VAL A 72 -5.68 6.23 3.27
C VAL A 72 -4.67 6.91 4.18
N ASP A 73 -4.89 8.19 4.51
CA ASP A 73 -4.08 8.90 5.50
C ASP A 73 -4.47 8.43 6.90
N ILE A 74 -3.58 7.67 7.54
CA ILE A 74 -3.78 7.17 8.89
C ILE A 74 -3.07 8.13 9.85
N ALA A 75 -3.80 8.67 10.82
CA ALA A 75 -3.25 9.61 11.82
C ALA A 75 -1.97 9.07 12.46
N GLY A 76 -1.00 9.95 12.74
CA GLY A 76 0.33 9.53 13.21
C GLY A 76 0.29 8.67 14.50
N LEU A 77 1.13 7.65 14.53
CA LEU A 77 1.31 6.79 15.68
C LEU A 77 2.05 7.55 16.81
N VAL A 78 1.58 7.39 18.04
CA VAL A 78 2.31 7.77 19.24
C VAL A 78 2.76 6.49 19.94
N LYS A 79 3.98 6.46 20.45
CA LYS A 79 4.54 5.36 21.25
C LYS A 79 3.57 4.95 22.37
N GLY A 80 3.31 3.64 22.52
CA GLY A 80 2.36 3.12 23.50
C GLY A 80 0.92 3.00 22.97
N ALA A 81 0.72 3.12 21.66
CA ALA A 81 -0.60 3.00 21.04
C ALA A 81 -1.26 1.64 21.25
N SER A 82 -0.48 0.57 21.35
CA SER A 82 -0.97 -0.79 21.64
C SER A 82 -1.45 -0.98 23.07
N LYS A 83 -0.99 -0.13 24.01
CA LYS A 83 -1.37 -0.18 25.45
C LYS A 83 -2.37 0.89 25.84
N GLY A 84 -2.68 1.85 24.93
CA GLY A 84 -3.50 3.02 25.20
C GLY A 84 -4.98 2.80 24.94
N GLU A 85 -5.82 3.44 25.73
CA GLU A 85 -7.24 3.63 25.41
C GLU A 85 -7.37 4.78 24.40
N GLY A 86 -8.19 4.61 23.33
CA GLY A 86 -8.59 5.69 22.44
C GLY A 86 -7.83 5.76 21.12
N LEU A 87 -7.05 6.81 20.85
CA LEU A 87 -6.48 7.13 19.52
C LEU A 87 -5.54 6.05 18.98
N GLY A 88 -4.76 5.37 19.83
CA GLY A 88 -3.86 4.31 19.40
C GLY A 88 -4.59 3.08 18.85
N ASN A 89 -5.67 2.65 19.50
CA ASN A 89 -6.48 1.55 19.02
C ASN A 89 -7.18 1.88 17.69
N GLN A 90 -7.61 3.13 17.52
CA GLN A 90 -8.20 3.59 16.26
C GLN A 90 -7.17 3.59 15.12
N PHE A 91 -5.93 4.01 15.39
CA PHE A 91 -4.82 3.93 14.44
C PHE A 91 -4.60 2.48 13.96
N LEU A 92 -4.45 1.54 14.89
CA LEU A 92 -4.25 0.12 14.56
C LEU A 92 -5.46 -0.49 13.82
N ALA A 93 -6.68 -0.07 14.16
CA ALA A 93 -7.88 -0.49 13.45
C ALA A 93 -7.89 0.01 12.01
N ASN A 94 -7.52 1.28 11.76
CA ASN A 94 -7.43 1.84 10.42
C ASN A 94 -6.37 1.09 9.57
N ILE A 95 -5.21 0.72 10.14
CA ILE A 95 -4.22 -0.09 9.42
C ILE A 95 -4.80 -1.48 9.10
N ARG A 96 -5.60 -2.08 9.98
CA ARG A 96 -6.23 -3.40 9.69
C ARG A 96 -7.10 -3.38 8.46
N GLU A 97 -7.75 -2.27 8.17
CA GLU A 97 -8.63 -2.11 7.00
C GLU A 97 -7.88 -1.92 5.69
N THR A 98 -6.57 -1.67 5.72
CA THR A 98 -5.77 -1.49 4.51
C THR A 98 -5.12 -2.78 4.03
N ASP A 99 -4.82 -2.86 2.73
CA ASP A 99 -4.21 -4.04 2.09
C ASP A 99 -2.68 -4.01 2.17
N ALA A 100 -2.08 -2.81 2.20
CA ALA A 100 -0.64 -2.60 2.30
C ALA A 100 -0.30 -1.37 3.16
N ILE A 101 0.94 -1.27 3.60
CA ILE A 101 1.45 -0.19 4.44
C ILE A 101 2.49 0.62 3.68
N ILE A 102 2.32 1.94 3.66
CA ILE A 102 3.31 2.91 3.20
C ILE A 102 3.85 3.63 4.43
N HIS A 103 5.07 3.31 4.81
CA HIS A 103 5.70 3.87 6.01
C HIS A 103 6.56 5.09 5.64
N VAL A 104 6.06 6.28 5.92
CA VAL A 104 6.74 7.55 5.67
C VAL A 104 7.71 7.85 6.80
N LEU A 105 8.96 8.11 6.43
CA LEU A 105 10.08 8.37 7.32
C LEU A 105 10.64 9.77 7.05
N ARG A 106 10.99 10.48 8.10
CA ARG A 106 11.68 11.75 8.01
C ARG A 106 13.18 11.51 7.80
N CYS A 107 13.67 11.91 6.63
CA CYS A 107 15.08 11.83 6.25
C CYS A 107 15.63 13.23 5.89
N PHE A 108 15.18 14.28 6.55
CA PHE A 108 15.63 15.66 6.34
C PHE A 108 15.72 16.40 7.68
N GLU A 109 16.62 17.38 7.76
CA GLU A 109 16.75 18.28 8.91
C GLU A 109 15.93 19.55 8.63
N ASP A 110 15.19 20.03 9.63
CA ASP A 110 14.46 21.29 9.62
C ASP A 110 14.29 21.78 11.06
N ASP A 111 14.91 22.90 11.39
CA ASP A 111 14.89 23.50 12.73
C ASP A 111 13.49 23.98 13.15
N ASN A 112 12.58 24.21 12.20
CA ASN A 112 11.21 24.66 12.47
C ASN A 112 10.26 23.50 12.77
N ILE A 113 10.67 22.25 12.50
CA ILE A 113 9.86 21.06 12.71
C ILE A 113 10.46 20.25 13.86
N SER A 114 9.81 20.29 15.04
CA SER A 114 10.25 19.47 16.17
C SER A 114 10.11 17.97 15.87
N HIS A 115 11.12 17.19 16.22
CA HIS A 115 11.01 15.73 16.19
C HIS A 115 10.51 15.21 17.54
N VAL A 116 9.68 14.17 17.54
CA VAL A 116 9.09 13.59 18.77
C VAL A 116 10.16 13.02 19.71
N GLU A 117 11.27 12.53 19.15
CA GLU A 117 12.36 11.83 19.85
C GLU A 117 13.68 12.64 19.86
N GLU A 118 13.63 13.97 19.81
CA GLU A 118 14.78 14.91 19.90
C GLU A 118 15.85 14.78 18.79
N SER A 119 15.93 13.67 18.08
CA SER A 119 16.89 13.43 16.99
C SER A 119 16.26 12.68 15.83
N ILE A 120 16.70 12.96 14.61
CA ILE A 120 16.22 12.29 13.41
C ILE A 120 16.99 10.97 13.24
N GLN A 121 16.30 9.85 13.44
CA GLN A 121 16.84 8.51 13.30
C GLN A 121 15.79 7.60 12.63
N PRO A 122 15.76 7.53 11.30
CA PRO A 122 14.71 6.81 10.56
C PRO A 122 14.60 5.34 10.94
N ILE A 123 15.71 4.68 11.26
CA ILE A 123 15.70 3.26 11.66
C ILE A 123 14.99 3.08 13.01
N ARG A 124 15.27 3.94 13.99
CA ARG A 124 14.56 3.94 15.28
C ARG A 124 13.06 4.17 15.07
N ASP A 125 12.69 5.08 14.16
CA ASP A 125 11.29 5.38 13.86
C ASP A 125 10.58 4.17 13.23
N ILE A 126 11.29 3.39 12.40
CA ILE A 126 10.81 2.09 11.90
C ILE A 126 10.55 1.13 13.06
N GLU A 127 11.52 0.94 13.94
CA GLU A 127 11.43 0.02 15.08
C GLU A 127 10.30 0.35 16.03
N ILE A 128 10.01 1.64 16.25
CA ILE A 128 8.88 2.09 17.08
C ILE A 128 7.56 1.62 16.48
N ILE A 129 7.32 1.87 15.19
CA ILE A 129 6.08 1.47 14.52
C ILE A 129 5.97 -0.05 14.44
N GLU A 130 7.03 -0.75 14.06
CA GLU A 130 7.04 -2.21 13.99
C GLU A 130 6.72 -2.85 15.34
N THR A 131 7.29 -2.32 16.42
CA THR A 131 7.03 -2.80 17.79
C THR A 131 5.54 -2.68 18.15
N GLU A 132 4.91 -1.54 17.83
CA GLU A 132 3.49 -1.35 18.12
C GLU A 132 2.58 -2.30 17.31
N LEU A 133 2.94 -2.56 16.03
CA LEU A 133 2.23 -3.52 15.19
C LEU A 133 2.38 -4.95 15.75
N LEU A 134 3.61 -5.35 16.14
CA LEU A 134 3.90 -6.65 16.75
C LEU A 134 3.12 -6.86 18.05
N LEU A 135 3.13 -5.88 18.95
CA LEU A 135 2.40 -5.96 20.22
C LEU A 135 0.89 -6.09 20.01
N SER A 136 0.33 -5.34 19.07
CA SER A 136 -1.09 -5.43 18.71
C SER A 136 -1.47 -6.80 18.16
N ASP A 137 -0.61 -7.36 17.29
CA ASP A 137 -0.83 -8.68 16.74
C ASP A 137 -0.69 -9.77 17.80
N LEU A 138 0.30 -9.66 18.68
CA LEU A 138 0.52 -10.60 19.78
C LEU A 138 -0.70 -10.64 20.73
N GLU A 139 -1.26 -9.47 21.05
CA GLU A 139 -2.49 -9.41 21.85
C GLU A 139 -3.68 -10.07 21.14
N SER A 140 -3.82 -9.81 19.84
CA SER A 140 -4.90 -10.38 19.02
C SER A 140 -4.79 -11.90 18.92
N ILE A 141 -3.59 -12.41 18.62
CA ILE A 141 -3.35 -13.84 18.45
C ILE A 141 -3.49 -14.62 19.76
N ASN A 142 -3.07 -14.04 20.88
CA ASN A 142 -3.24 -14.64 22.20
C ASN A 142 -4.73 -14.78 22.58
N ARG A 143 -5.55 -13.80 22.25
CA ARG A 143 -7.02 -13.91 22.42
C ARG A 143 -7.62 -15.01 21.56
N GLN A 144 -7.18 -15.14 20.29
CA GLN A 144 -7.62 -16.22 19.39
C GLN A 144 -7.18 -17.59 19.93
N MET A 145 -5.93 -17.72 20.38
CA MET A 145 -5.39 -18.96 20.95
C MET A 145 -6.21 -19.44 22.13
N LEU A 146 -6.52 -18.60 23.09
CA LEU A 146 -7.36 -18.94 24.25
C LEU A 146 -8.77 -19.43 23.84
N ASN A 147 -9.36 -18.83 22.82
CA ASN A 147 -10.65 -19.25 22.29
C ASN A 147 -10.58 -20.63 21.60
N LEU A 148 -9.53 -20.84 20.77
CA LEU A 148 -9.31 -22.11 20.08
C LEU A 148 -8.98 -23.25 21.07
N GLU A 149 -8.21 -23.00 22.12
CA GLU A 149 -7.91 -24.00 23.17
C GLU A 149 -9.18 -24.51 23.86
N LYS A 150 -10.14 -23.59 24.15
CA LYS A 150 -11.44 -24.00 24.72
C LYS A 150 -12.21 -24.87 23.73
N LYS A 151 -12.26 -24.52 22.45
CA LYS A 151 -12.97 -25.27 21.41
C LYS A 151 -12.29 -26.61 21.08
N ALA A 152 -10.96 -26.68 21.11
CA ALA A 152 -10.19 -27.90 20.81
C ALA A 152 -10.44 -29.03 21.79
N ARG A 153 -11.01 -28.76 22.98
CA ARG A 153 -11.45 -29.78 23.96
C ARG A 153 -12.55 -30.67 23.41
N SER A 154 -13.30 -30.23 22.40
CA SER A 154 -14.30 -31.06 21.71
C SER A 154 -13.71 -32.20 20.87
N GLY A 155 -12.41 -32.19 20.63
CA GLY A 155 -11.72 -33.21 19.83
C GLY A 155 -11.71 -32.95 18.33
N ASP A 156 -12.27 -31.84 17.85
CA ASP A 156 -12.32 -31.45 16.43
C ASP A 156 -10.92 -31.30 15.85
N LYS A 157 -10.64 -32.01 14.76
CA LYS A 157 -9.33 -32.05 14.11
C LYS A 157 -8.98 -30.71 13.43
N GLU A 158 -9.99 -30.06 12.85
CA GLU A 158 -9.79 -28.77 12.15
C GLU A 158 -9.42 -27.67 13.15
N ILE A 159 -10.14 -27.62 14.31
CA ILE A 159 -9.82 -26.67 15.37
C ILE A 159 -8.42 -26.90 15.95
N LYS A 160 -8.00 -28.18 16.08
CA LYS A 160 -6.63 -28.49 16.54
C LYS A 160 -5.57 -27.97 15.56
N LYS A 161 -5.78 -28.16 14.26
CA LYS A 161 -4.90 -27.61 13.22
C LYS A 161 -4.82 -26.09 13.29
N GLN A 162 -5.96 -25.41 13.36
CA GLN A 162 -5.99 -23.95 13.52
C GLN A 162 -5.22 -23.51 14.76
N LEU A 163 -5.33 -24.23 15.87
CA LEU A 163 -4.61 -23.94 17.10
C LEU A 163 -3.07 -24.08 16.92
N GLU A 164 -2.61 -25.08 16.15
CA GLU A 164 -1.18 -25.26 15.86
C GLU A 164 -0.63 -24.08 15.05
N VAL A 165 -1.36 -23.62 14.01
CA VAL A 165 -0.97 -22.46 13.22
C VAL A 165 -0.94 -21.18 14.07
N VAL A 166 -1.97 -20.96 14.89
CA VAL A 166 -2.03 -19.80 15.79
C VAL A 166 -0.87 -19.81 16.80
N LYS A 167 -0.48 -20.96 17.33
CA LYS A 167 0.70 -21.11 18.20
C LYS A 167 2.00 -20.80 17.47
N LYS A 168 2.13 -21.23 16.21
CA LYS A 168 3.29 -20.92 15.36
C LYS A 168 3.40 -19.42 15.11
N ILE A 169 2.28 -18.74 14.80
CA ILE A 169 2.22 -17.28 14.66
C ILE A 169 2.63 -16.59 15.97
N ALA A 170 2.05 -17.00 17.11
CA ALA A 170 2.37 -16.40 18.41
C ALA A 170 3.87 -16.50 18.74
N SER A 171 4.48 -17.67 18.52
CA SER A 171 5.93 -17.87 18.74
C SER A 171 6.77 -16.92 17.91
N LYS A 172 6.42 -16.70 16.63
CA LYS A 172 7.18 -15.77 15.75
C LYS A 172 7.05 -14.31 16.19
N LEU A 173 5.86 -13.91 16.62
CA LEU A 173 5.63 -12.57 17.16
C LEU A 173 6.37 -12.37 18.49
N GLU A 174 6.43 -13.38 19.37
CA GLU A 174 7.21 -13.34 20.62
C GLU A 174 8.72 -13.23 20.38
N GLU A 175 9.22 -13.84 19.28
CA GLU A 175 10.61 -13.67 18.82
C GLU A 175 10.89 -12.24 18.26
N GLY A 176 9.87 -11.39 18.15
CA GLY A 176 9.98 -10.06 17.54
C GLY A 176 10.03 -10.08 16.01
N THR A 177 9.61 -11.17 15.39
CA THR A 177 9.65 -11.34 13.92
C THR A 177 8.30 -10.97 13.31
N PRO A 178 8.21 -9.93 12.45
CA PRO A 178 7.00 -9.63 11.68
C PRO A 178 6.60 -10.82 10.81
N ILE A 179 5.31 -11.11 10.72
CA ILE A 179 4.81 -12.30 10.02
C ILE A 179 5.14 -12.28 8.53
N ARG A 180 5.22 -11.10 7.89
CA ARG A 180 5.61 -10.95 6.47
C ARG A 180 7.04 -11.45 6.17
N LYS A 181 7.93 -11.52 7.18
CA LYS A 181 9.31 -12.00 7.02
C LYS A 181 9.45 -13.51 7.12
N TYR A 182 8.44 -14.18 7.62
CA TYR A 182 8.44 -15.62 7.76
C TYR A 182 7.82 -16.28 6.53
N THR A 183 8.60 -17.07 5.81
CA THR A 183 8.22 -17.65 4.51
C THR A 183 7.95 -19.15 4.55
N ASP A 184 8.19 -19.80 5.69
CA ASP A 184 8.03 -21.25 5.85
C ASP A 184 6.60 -21.61 6.31
N TRP A 185 5.61 -21.16 5.52
CA TRP A 185 4.20 -21.48 5.67
C TRP A 185 3.81 -22.55 4.66
N ASP A 186 3.05 -23.56 5.08
CA ASP A 186 2.39 -24.44 4.11
C ASP A 186 1.13 -23.77 3.53
N ALA A 187 0.56 -24.36 2.46
CA ALA A 187 -0.60 -23.77 1.79
C ALA A 187 -1.86 -23.64 2.70
N GLN A 188 -1.99 -24.48 3.72
CA GLN A 188 -3.09 -24.41 4.69
C GLN A 188 -2.81 -23.32 5.75
N ASP A 189 -1.56 -23.20 6.19
CA ASP A 189 -1.09 -22.13 7.06
C ASP A 189 -1.36 -20.77 6.43
N GLU A 190 -1.06 -20.61 5.13
CA GLU A 190 -1.28 -19.37 4.38
C GLU A 190 -2.76 -18.96 4.33
N GLU A 191 -3.67 -19.91 4.14
CA GLU A 191 -5.10 -19.61 4.15
C GLU A 191 -5.58 -19.13 5.53
N LEU A 192 -5.14 -19.79 6.59
CA LEU A 192 -5.44 -19.39 7.96
C LEU A 192 -4.81 -18.05 8.32
N LEU A 193 -3.58 -17.79 7.86
CA LEU A 193 -2.88 -16.52 8.04
C LEU A 193 -3.65 -15.37 7.39
N LYS A 194 -4.12 -15.52 6.16
CA LYS A 194 -4.96 -14.51 5.47
C LYS A 194 -6.20 -14.16 6.28
N ASN A 195 -6.84 -15.19 6.88
CA ASN A 195 -8.05 -15.01 7.69
C ASN A 195 -7.75 -14.40 9.08
N SER A 196 -6.50 -14.45 9.55
CA SER A 196 -6.11 -13.91 10.87
C SER A 196 -5.98 -12.38 10.89
N ASN A 197 -5.90 -11.75 9.71
CA ASN A 197 -5.81 -10.29 9.50
C ASN A 197 -4.75 -9.60 10.37
N MET A 198 -3.53 -10.18 10.40
CA MET A 198 -2.40 -9.65 11.15
C MET A 198 -1.84 -8.38 10.49
N LEU A 199 -1.52 -7.37 11.30
CA LEU A 199 -0.93 -6.11 10.85
C LEU A 199 0.48 -6.35 10.28
N THR A 200 1.26 -7.20 10.95
CA THR A 200 2.63 -7.53 10.57
C THR A 200 2.74 -8.49 9.37
N SER A 201 1.62 -9.03 8.89
CA SER A 201 1.58 -9.82 7.65
C SER A 201 1.41 -8.95 6.40
N LYS A 202 1.00 -7.68 6.57
CA LYS A 202 0.78 -6.79 5.44
C LYS A 202 2.09 -6.45 4.74
N PRO A 203 2.10 -6.42 3.40
CA PRO A 203 3.25 -5.94 2.64
C PRO A 203 3.51 -4.46 2.94
N LEU A 204 4.80 -4.06 2.93
CA LEU A 204 5.23 -2.75 3.38
C LEU A 204 6.27 -2.14 2.43
N VAL A 205 6.19 -0.83 2.21
CA VAL A 205 7.21 -0.03 1.53
C VAL A 205 7.58 1.16 2.40
N TYR A 206 8.89 1.44 2.51
CA TYR A 206 9.41 2.62 3.18
C TYR A 206 9.47 3.80 2.22
N VAL A 207 9.07 4.98 2.69
CA VAL A 207 9.12 6.23 1.94
C VAL A 207 10.01 7.20 2.69
N CYS A 208 11.20 7.47 2.15
CA CYS A 208 12.13 8.44 2.68
C CYS A 208 11.73 9.83 2.19
N ASN A 209 11.17 10.66 3.07
CA ASN A 209 10.96 12.07 2.79
C ASN A 209 12.25 12.82 3.05
N VAL A 210 12.85 13.38 1.97
CA VAL A 210 14.13 14.08 1.99
C VAL A 210 13.96 15.56 1.65
N GLU A 211 14.99 16.36 1.90
CA GLU A 211 15.11 17.75 1.41
C GLU A 211 15.15 17.80 -0.12
N GLU A 212 14.87 18.96 -0.71
CA GLU A 212 14.74 19.14 -2.16
C GLU A 212 16.00 18.78 -2.93
N GLU A 213 17.18 19.19 -2.42
CA GLU A 213 18.47 18.91 -3.06
C GLU A 213 18.79 17.40 -3.11
N SER A 214 18.22 16.63 -2.23
CA SER A 214 18.42 15.17 -2.14
C SER A 214 17.36 14.34 -2.86
N ALA A 215 16.37 14.96 -3.47
CA ALA A 215 15.22 14.24 -4.07
C ALA A 215 15.63 13.30 -5.22
N ALA A 216 16.70 13.65 -5.97
CA ALA A 216 17.17 12.84 -7.10
C ALA A 216 17.98 11.60 -6.67
N ILE A 217 18.87 11.75 -5.68
CA ILE A 217 19.89 10.74 -5.34
C ILE A 217 19.82 10.24 -3.89
N GLY A 218 18.97 10.85 -3.06
CA GLY A 218 18.90 10.60 -1.62
C GLY A 218 20.06 11.21 -0.84
N ASN A 219 20.02 11.03 0.47
CA ASN A 219 21.04 11.47 1.42
C ASN A 219 21.53 10.30 2.30
N ALA A 220 22.35 10.57 3.31
CA ALA A 220 22.89 9.57 4.20
C ALA A 220 21.78 8.79 4.93
N LEU A 221 20.76 9.48 5.45
CA LEU A 221 19.63 8.89 6.18
C LEU A 221 18.79 7.98 5.27
N SER A 222 18.49 8.42 4.05
CA SER A 222 17.74 7.59 3.10
C SER A 222 18.50 6.35 2.64
N LYS A 223 19.85 6.41 2.55
CA LYS A 223 20.70 5.24 2.26
C LYS A 223 20.72 4.22 3.39
N GLU A 224 20.67 4.67 4.64
CA GLU A 224 20.51 3.76 5.79
C GLU A 224 19.18 3.02 5.71
N VAL A 225 18.08 3.72 5.41
CA VAL A 225 16.76 3.11 5.22
C VAL A 225 16.75 2.15 4.03
N GLU A 226 17.37 2.52 2.90
CA GLU A 226 17.47 1.64 1.74
C GLU A 226 18.20 0.34 2.06
N THR A 227 19.29 0.43 2.85
CA THR A 227 20.05 -0.75 3.31
C THR A 227 19.21 -1.62 4.23
N TYR A 228 18.48 -1.00 5.17
CA TYR A 228 17.55 -1.68 6.05
C TYR A 228 16.42 -2.37 5.26
N ALA A 229 15.79 -1.65 4.34
CA ALA A 229 14.70 -2.16 3.50
C ALA A 229 15.14 -3.39 2.67
N LYS A 230 16.33 -3.35 2.08
CA LYS A 230 16.90 -4.50 1.34
C LYS A 230 17.08 -5.72 2.25
N ALA A 231 17.59 -5.53 3.47
CA ALA A 231 17.73 -6.62 4.44
C ALA A 231 16.37 -7.14 4.93
N ASP A 232 15.36 -6.28 4.99
CA ASP A 232 13.98 -6.59 5.38
C ASP A 232 13.17 -7.27 4.25
N GLY A 233 13.68 -7.25 3.01
CA GLY A 233 12.92 -7.69 1.83
C GLY A 233 11.81 -6.74 1.40
N SER A 234 11.84 -5.50 1.91
CA SER A 234 10.86 -4.45 1.63
C SER A 234 11.38 -3.46 0.56
N GLY A 235 10.46 -2.75 -0.08
CA GLY A 235 10.81 -1.65 -1.00
C GLY A 235 11.18 -0.37 -0.26
N CYS A 236 11.93 0.52 -0.97
CA CYS A 236 12.23 1.86 -0.50
C CYS A 236 12.02 2.86 -1.64
N VAL A 237 11.36 3.98 -1.37
CA VAL A 237 11.12 5.07 -2.33
C VAL A 237 11.58 6.38 -1.72
N ILE A 238 12.31 7.20 -2.49
CA ILE A 238 12.74 8.53 -2.09
C ILE A 238 11.77 9.54 -2.68
N VAL A 239 11.27 10.45 -1.86
CA VAL A 239 10.39 11.55 -2.25
C VAL A 239 10.79 12.82 -1.50
N SER A 240 10.49 13.99 -2.08
CA SER A 240 10.48 15.25 -1.34
C SER A 240 9.06 15.78 -1.30
N ALA A 241 8.46 15.77 -0.13
CA ALA A 241 7.07 16.23 0.03
C ALA A 241 6.92 17.74 -0.32
N ALA A 242 7.97 18.52 -0.20
CA ALA A 242 7.99 19.92 -0.61
C ALA A 242 7.87 20.04 -2.15
N ILE A 243 8.73 19.34 -2.89
CA ILE A 243 8.67 19.28 -4.36
C ILE A 243 7.30 18.79 -4.84
N GLU A 244 6.77 17.72 -4.24
CA GLU A 244 5.47 17.17 -4.63
C GLU A 244 4.32 18.17 -4.38
N ALA A 245 4.39 18.94 -3.28
CA ALA A 245 3.44 19.99 -3.00
C ALA A 245 3.48 21.11 -4.05
N GLU A 246 4.67 21.51 -4.52
CA GLU A 246 4.83 22.49 -5.59
C GLU A 246 4.31 21.97 -6.93
N ILE A 247 4.71 20.74 -7.33
CA ILE A 247 4.21 20.10 -8.57
C ILE A 247 2.68 20.02 -8.58
N SER A 248 2.06 19.75 -7.44
CA SER A 248 0.60 19.65 -7.33
C SER A 248 -0.13 20.96 -7.62
N GLN A 249 0.55 22.10 -7.51
CA GLN A 249 0.00 23.44 -7.79
C GLN A 249 0.15 23.84 -9.27
N LEU A 250 1.05 23.19 -10.02
CA LEU A 250 1.25 23.46 -11.44
C LEU A 250 0.10 22.87 -12.25
N THR A 251 -0.43 23.67 -13.16
CA THR A 251 -1.62 23.31 -13.96
C THR A 251 -1.23 22.60 -15.27
N TYR A 252 -0.16 23.04 -15.91
CA TYR A 252 0.24 22.57 -17.25
C TYR A 252 1.31 21.50 -17.16
N GLN A 253 1.19 20.47 -17.99
CA GLN A 253 2.15 19.36 -18.01
C GLN A 253 3.57 19.80 -18.44
N GLU A 254 3.65 20.79 -19.33
CA GLU A 254 4.90 21.37 -19.77
C GLU A 254 5.65 22.01 -18.60
N GLU A 255 4.96 22.78 -17.75
CA GLU A 255 5.52 23.40 -16.54
C GLU A 255 6.03 22.35 -15.55
N LYS A 256 5.27 21.27 -15.35
CA LYS A 256 5.68 20.15 -14.50
C LYS A 256 6.96 19.49 -15.01
N ASN A 257 7.04 19.25 -16.31
CA ASN A 257 8.20 18.62 -16.93
C ASN A 257 9.45 19.55 -16.87
N GLU A 258 9.29 20.84 -17.08
CA GLU A 258 10.36 21.82 -16.97
C GLU A 258 10.87 21.91 -15.52
N PHE A 259 9.96 21.94 -14.55
CA PHE A 259 10.29 21.95 -13.13
C PHE A 259 11.06 20.69 -12.71
N LEU A 260 10.60 19.51 -13.08
CA LEU A 260 11.29 18.24 -12.82
C LEU A 260 12.69 18.21 -13.46
N THR A 261 12.81 18.68 -14.71
CA THR A 261 14.09 18.72 -15.42
C THR A 261 15.07 19.66 -14.72
N THR A 262 14.60 20.80 -14.22
CA THR A 262 15.43 21.77 -13.48
C THR A 262 15.99 21.18 -12.19
N LEU A 263 15.23 20.29 -11.54
CA LEU A 263 15.63 19.57 -10.33
C LEU A 263 16.43 18.28 -10.60
N GLY A 264 16.67 17.95 -11.88
CA GLY A 264 17.34 16.70 -12.27
C GLY A 264 16.51 15.44 -11.99
N LEU A 265 15.18 15.57 -11.92
CA LEU A 265 14.25 14.47 -11.70
C LEU A 265 13.68 13.99 -13.04
N GLU A 266 13.68 12.67 -13.27
CA GLU A 266 13.06 12.08 -14.45
C GLU A 266 11.53 12.08 -14.34
N GLU A 267 11.00 11.98 -13.12
CA GLU A 267 9.57 11.96 -12.83
C GLU A 267 9.28 12.40 -11.40
N ALA A 268 8.02 12.73 -11.11
CA ALA A 268 7.53 13.02 -9.77
C ALA A 268 7.71 11.82 -8.83
N GLY A 269 8.12 12.05 -7.60
CA GLY A 269 8.27 11.00 -6.57
C GLY A 269 6.95 10.31 -6.24
N LEU A 270 5.83 11.03 -6.34
CA LEU A 270 4.49 10.44 -6.19
C LEU A 270 4.20 9.37 -7.24
N ASN A 271 4.65 9.52 -8.48
CA ASN A 271 4.49 8.49 -9.51
C ASN A 271 5.26 7.21 -9.14
N LYS A 272 6.48 7.37 -8.58
CA LYS A 272 7.26 6.23 -8.04
C LYS A 272 6.53 5.56 -6.90
N LEU A 273 5.96 6.35 -5.99
CA LEU A 273 5.19 5.85 -4.83
C LEU A 273 3.93 5.09 -5.27
N ILE A 274 3.16 5.63 -6.22
CA ILE A 274 1.95 4.98 -6.74
C ILE A 274 2.31 3.63 -7.39
N ARG A 275 3.37 3.58 -8.20
CA ARG A 275 3.84 2.32 -8.81
C ARG A 275 4.36 1.34 -7.76
N ALA A 276 5.09 1.82 -6.74
CA ALA A 276 5.55 0.98 -5.65
C ALA A 276 4.38 0.36 -4.88
N GLY A 277 3.36 1.14 -4.52
CA GLY A 277 2.13 0.66 -3.88
C GLY A 277 1.38 -0.35 -4.74
N TYR A 278 1.29 -0.11 -6.04
CA TYR A 278 0.65 -1.02 -6.98
C TYR A 278 1.39 -2.36 -7.10
N GLY A 279 2.73 -2.30 -7.20
CA GLY A 279 3.59 -3.48 -7.22
C GLY A 279 3.57 -4.26 -5.89
N LEU A 280 3.54 -3.53 -4.76
CA LEU A 280 3.49 -4.10 -3.41
C LEU A 280 2.24 -4.99 -3.20
N LEU A 281 1.12 -4.61 -3.80
CA LEU A 281 -0.13 -5.36 -3.78
C LEU A 281 -0.16 -6.50 -4.81
N ASN A 282 0.94 -6.74 -5.51
CA ASN A 282 1.06 -7.77 -6.55
C ASN A 282 -0.03 -7.67 -7.62
N LEU A 283 -0.31 -6.43 -8.06
CA LEU A 283 -1.33 -6.13 -9.04
C LEU A 283 -0.77 -6.09 -10.46
N ILE A 284 -1.61 -6.46 -11.40
CA ILE A 284 -1.35 -6.33 -12.83
C ILE A 284 -2.44 -5.52 -13.50
N THR A 285 -2.11 -4.95 -14.65
CA THR A 285 -3.03 -4.16 -15.45
C THR A 285 -3.28 -4.84 -16.80
N PHE A 286 -4.55 -4.89 -17.22
CA PHE A 286 -4.93 -5.17 -18.59
C PHE A 286 -5.82 -4.05 -19.14
N PHE A 287 -5.97 -3.98 -20.44
CA PHE A 287 -6.63 -2.85 -21.10
C PHE A 287 -7.82 -3.30 -21.94
N THR A 288 -8.84 -2.46 -21.95
CA THR A 288 -9.87 -2.47 -22.98
C THR A 288 -9.77 -1.18 -23.78
N ALA A 289 -9.92 -1.23 -25.09
CA ALA A 289 -9.85 -0.07 -25.94
C ALA A 289 -10.94 -0.09 -27.00
N GLY A 290 -11.52 1.06 -27.25
CA GLY A 290 -12.51 1.32 -28.27
C GLY A 290 -12.67 2.82 -28.52
N PRO A 291 -13.46 3.24 -29.53
CA PRO A 291 -13.60 4.65 -29.87
C PRO A 291 -14.16 5.52 -28.71
N LYS A 292 -15.01 4.95 -27.86
CA LYS A 292 -15.60 5.68 -26.73
C LYS A 292 -14.63 5.83 -25.56
N GLU A 293 -13.91 4.75 -25.21
CA GLU A 293 -12.95 4.76 -24.09
C GLU A 293 -11.83 3.74 -24.27
N ALA A 294 -10.65 4.11 -23.76
CA ALA A 294 -9.57 3.20 -23.41
C ALA A 294 -9.49 3.14 -21.88
N ARG A 295 -9.49 1.94 -21.32
CA ARG A 295 -9.53 1.75 -19.87
C ARG A 295 -8.54 0.70 -19.39
N ALA A 296 -7.84 1.04 -18.31
CA ALA A 296 -7.00 0.12 -17.57
C ALA A 296 -7.81 -0.53 -16.43
N TRP A 297 -7.65 -1.84 -16.30
CA TRP A 297 -8.31 -2.67 -15.29
C TRP A 297 -7.27 -3.31 -14.39
N THR A 298 -7.56 -3.37 -13.10
CA THR A 298 -6.66 -3.92 -12.08
C THR A 298 -7.05 -5.33 -11.69
N LEU A 299 -6.07 -6.23 -11.65
CA LEU A 299 -6.21 -7.61 -11.19
C LEU A 299 -5.05 -8.00 -10.26
N PRO A 300 -5.24 -8.94 -9.30
CA PRO A 300 -4.14 -9.68 -8.72
C PRO A 300 -3.38 -10.47 -9.80
N LYS A 301 -2.06 -10.61 -9.64
CA LYS A 301 -1.15 -11.19 -10.64
C LYS A 301 -1.54 -12.61 -11.09
N ASP A 302 -2.03 -13.43 -10.19
CA ASP A 302 -2.36 -14.84 -10.48
C ASP A 302 -3.83 -15.05 -10.84
N SER A 303 -4.53 -13.97 -11.27
CA SER A 303 -5.93 -14.06 -11.69
C SER A 303 -6.07 -14.77 -13.03
N THR A 304 -7.12 -15.58 -13.15
CA THR A 304 -7.47 -16.27 -14.40
C THR A 304 -8.16 -15.34 -15.41
N ALA A 305 -8.17 -15.72 -16.68
CA ALA A 305 -8.84 -14.93 -17.74
C ALA A 305 -10.34 -14.70 -17.48
N PRO A 306 -11.14 -15.67 -16.98
CA PRO A 306 -12.53 -15.43 -16.59
C PRO A 306 -12.65 -14.35 -15.48
N GLN A 307 -11.79 -14.39 -14.47
CA GLN A 307 -11.78 -13.37 -13.41
C GLN A 307 -11.48 -11.97 -13.97
N GLY A 308 -10.56 -11.88 -14.94
CA GLY A 308 -10.27 -10.64 -15.65
C GLY A 308 -11.49 -10.13 -16.44
N ALA A 309 -12.16 -11.00 -17.15
CA ALA A 309 -13.37 -10.66 -17.88
C ALA A 309 -14.50 -10.23 -16.95
N GLY A 310 -14.63 -10.86 -15.78
CA GLY A 310 -15.58 -10.50 -14.72
C GLY A 310 -15.40 -9.10 -14.17
N LYS A 311 -14.17 -8.55 -14.22
CA LYS A 311 -13.92 -7.14 -13.87
C LYS A 311 -14.57 -6.16 -14.84
N ILE A 312 -14.69 -6.54 -16.13
CA ILE A 312 -15.35 -5.72 -17.15
C ILE A 312 -16.88 -5.86 -16.98
N HIS A 313 -17.38 -7.10 -16.99
CA HIS A 313 -18.80 -7.41 -16.81
C HIS A 313 -18.98 -8.89 -16.43
N SER A 314 -19.95 -9.17 -15.57
CA SER A 314 -20.26 -10.54 -15.12
C SER A 314 -20.58 -11.49 -16.27
N ASP A 315 -21.23 -11.01 -17.33
CA ASP A 315 -21.58 -11.83 -18.50
C ASP A 315 -20.34 -12.30 -19.28
N PHE A 316 -19.26 -11.50 -19.29
CA PHE A 316 -18.00 -11.89 -19.92
C PHE A 316 -17.29 -13.00 -19.12
N GLU A 317 -17.38 -12.98 -17.79
CA GLU A 317 -16.87 -14.05 -16.95
C GLU A 317 -17.55 -15.39 -17.30
N LEU A 318 -18.88 -15.39 -17.32
CA LEU A 318 -19.67 -16.55 -17.66
C LEU A 318 -19.38 -17.05 -19.09
N SER A 319 -19.28 -16.14 -20.06
CA SER A 319 -18.96 -16.48 -21.44
C SER A 319 -17.60 -17.16 -21.58
N LEU A 320 -16.57 -16.65 -20.89
CA LEU A 320 -15.24 -17.24 -20.91
C LEU A 320 -15.14 -18.59 -20.18
N ILE A 321 -15.90 -18.78 -19.10
CA ILE A 321 -15.99 -20.08 -18.44
C ILE A 321 -16.56 -21.13 -19.41
N HIS A 322 -17.61 -20.80 -20.13
CA HIS A 322 -18.20 -21.71 -21.12
C HIS A 322 -17.29 -22.03 -22.32
N ILE A 323 -16.44 -21.08 -22.73
CA ILE A 323 -15.49 -21.30 -23.84
C ILE A 323 -14.27 -22.10 -23.36
N SER A 324 -13.83 -21.91 -22.12
CA SER A 324 -12.64 -22.57 -21.57
C SER A 324 -12.89 -23.97 -21.02
N GLU A 325 -14.14 -24.32 -20.69
CA GLU A 325 -14.51 -25.71 -20.36
C GLU A 325 -14.86 -26.45 -21.67
N PRO A 326 -14.04 -27.42 -22.12
CA PRO A 326 -14.42 -28.25 -23.23
C PRO A 326 -15.70 -29.01 -22.83
N THR A 327 -16.80 -28.73 -23.55
CA THR A 327 -18.00 -29.54 -23.46
C THR A 327 -17.58 -30.98 -23.68
N ARG A 328 -17.61 -31.83 -22.63
CA ARG A 328 -17.50 -33.28 -22.85
C ARG A 328 -18.59 -33.67 -23.84
N PRO A 329 -18.26 -34.29 -24.96
CA PRO A 329 -19.29 -34.85 -25.82
C PRO A 329 -20.06 -35.88 -24.99
N LEU A 330 -21.39 -35.77 -25.03
CA LEU A 330 -22.31 -36.75 -24.46
C LEU A 330 -22.12 -38.09 -25.14
#